data_252e283a577d7831a7fda8a7b7da8274
#
_entry.id   252e283a577d7831a7fda8a7b7da8274
#
_cell.length_a   1.000
_cell.length_b   1.000
_cell.length_c   1.000
_cell.angle_alpha   90.00
_cell.angle_beta   90.00
_cell.angle_gamma   90.00
#
_symmetry.space_group_name_H-M   'P 1'
#
loop_
_entity.id
_entity.type
_entity.pdbx_description
1 polymer ?
#
loop_
_entity_poly.entity_id
_entity_poly.type
_entity_poly.pdbx_seq_one_letter_code
_entity_poly.pdbx_strand_id
1 'polypeptide(L)'
;MSDNFDIFNLGVEDVETHQPQQTTVNEVYKPTADDGKDGTYKALIRFVPNPENPRKSLIQKYVHWLTNSNGDGKLVDSPQTIGEHCPIADVFWKLRKSDSAVDRKSSEKLKRRQQYYSLIKIIKDPQNPEMEGTYKVFKFGYKIKEKID
;
A
#
# COMPACT_ATOMS: atom_id res chain seq x y z
N MET A 1 -22.69 9.07 33.38
CA MET A 1 -21.24 8.84 33.38
C MET A 1 -20.65 9.57 32.19
N SER A 2 -19.98 10.64 32.46
CA SER A 2 -19.20 11.28 31.43
C SER A 2 -17.90 10.49 31.31
N ASP A 3 -17.85 9.59 30.38
CA ASP A 3 -16.58 9.08 29.94
C ASP A 3 -15.85 10.25 29.25
N ASN A 4 -15.02 10.93 30.03
CA ASN A 4 -14.06 11.83 29.46
C ASN A 4 -13.10 10.99 28.62
N PHE A 5 -13.49 10.76 27.40
CA PHE A 5 -12.60 10.20 26.41
C PHE A 5 -11.54 11.25 26.11
N ASP A 6 -10.42 11.14 26.80
CA ASP A 6 -9.27 12.01 26.58
C ASP A 6 -8.46 11.43 25.43
N ILE A 7 -8.62 12.03 24.23
CA ILE A 7 -7.88 11.64 23.02
C ILE A 7 -6.37 11.69 23.24
N PHE A 8 -5.90 12.51 24.18
CA PHE A 8 -4.47 12.66 24.47
C PHE A 8 -3.93 11.60 25.44
N ASN A 9 -4.81 10.80 26.00
CA ASN A 9 -4.48 9.77 26.98
C ASN A 9 -4.83 8.37 26.49
N LEU A 10 -4.77 8.17 25.17
CA LEU A 10 -4.85 6.85 24.57
C LEU A 10 -3.64 6.04 25.02
N GLY A 11 -3.83 5.22 26.02
CA GLY A 11 -2.82 4.31 26.49
C GLY A 11 -2.56 3.19 25.49
N VAL A 12 -1.44 2.52 25.66
CA VAL A 12 -1.06 1.34 24.86
C VAL A 12 -2.15 0.25 24.94
N GLU A 13 -2.85 0.18 26.06
CA GLU A 13 -3.95 -0.75 26.29
C GLU A 13 -5.15 -0.47 25.37
N ASP A 14 -5.48 0.78 25.13
CA ASP A 14 -6.55 1.15 24.21
C ASP A 14 -6.21 0.80 22.77
N VAL A 15 -4.93 0.89 22.41
CA VAL A 15 -4.42 0.49 21.09
C VAL A 15 -4.45 -1.03 20.95
N GLU A 16 -4.13 -1.77 22.00
CA GLU A 16 -4.18 -3.24 21.97
C GLU A 16 -5.61 -3.78 21.93
N THR A 17 -6.53 -3.14 22.62
CA THR A 17 -7.95 -3.55 22.66
C THR A 17 -8.67 -3.25 21.35
N HIS A 18 -8.22 -2.22 20.64
CA HIS A 18 -8.75 -1.82 19.35
C HIS A 18 -7.94 -2.32 18.17
N GLN A 19 -6.88 -3.08 18.41
CA GLN A 19 -6.28 -3.80 17.29
C GLN A 19 -7.35 -4.77 16.77
N PRO A 20 -7.92 -4.51 15.60
CA PRO A 20 -8.65 -5.54 14.89
C PRO A 20 -7.59 -6.58 14.57
N GLN A 21 -7.51 -7.47 15.48
CA GLN A 21 -6.62 -8.61 15.58
C GLN A 21 -6.21 -9.09 14.20
N GLN A 22 -5.02 -8.68 13.75
CA GLN A 22 -4.29 -9.31 12.65
C GLN A 22 -5.08 -9.63 11.36
N THR A 23 -6.35 -9.26 11.29
CA THR A 23 -7.19 -9.43 10.11
C THR A 23 -6.76 -8.55 8.95
N THR A 24 -5.98 -7.51 9.22
CA THR A 24 -5.49 -6.58 8.20
C THR A 24 -4.65 -7.25 7.12
N VAL A 25 -3.92 -8.31 7.43
CA VAL A 25 -3.14 -9.06 6.43
C VAL A 25 -4.06 -9.86 5.52
N ASN A 26 -5.15 -10.40 6.05
CA ASN A 26 -6.15 -11.14 5.27
C ASN A 26 -7.14 -10.23 4.52
N GLU A 27 -7.11 -8.94 4.80
CA GLU A 27 -7.99 -7.96 4.16
C GLU A 27 -7.46 -7.44 2.83
N VAL A 28 -6.19 -7.67 2.53
CA VAL A 28 -5.59 -7.25 1.26
C VAL A 28 -5.85 -8.30 0.18
N TYR A 29 -6.55 -7.90 -0.86
CA TYR A 29 -6.80 -8.72 -2.03
C TYR A 29 -5.56 -8.75 -2.93
N LYS A 30 -4.96 -9.90 -3.07
CA LYS A 30 -3.75 -10.13 -3.89
C LYS A 30 -3.96 -11.29 -4.84
N PRO A 31 -4.68 -11.09 -5.95
CA PRO A 31 -4.79 -12.11 -6.96
C PRO A 31 -3.43 -12.37 -7.59
N THR A 32 -3.05 -13.63 -7.73
CA THR A 32 -1.82 -14.04 -8.38
C THR A 32 -2.11 -14.84 -9.64
N ALA A 33 -1.23 -14.78 -10.62
CA ALA A 33 -1.38 -15.56 -11.85
C ALA A 33 -1.37 -17.06 -11.58
N ASP A 34 -0.71 -17.49 -10.50
CA ASP A 34 -0.64 -18.89 -10.08
C ASP A 34 -1.99 -19.45 -9.61
N ASP A 35 -2.89 -18.57 -9.14
CA ASP A 35 -4.25 -18.95 -8.73
C ASP A 35 -5.19 -19.15 -9.94
N GLY A 36 -4.77 -18.73 -11.12
CA GLY A 36 -5.56 -18.81 -12.35
C GLY A 36 -5.20 -20.01 -13.21
N LYS A 37 -6.19 -20.58 -13.89
CA LYS A 37 -5.95 -21.49 -15.00
C LYS A 37 -5.28 -20.69 -16.13
N ASP A 38 -4.34 -21.25 -16.82
CA ASP A 38 -3.61 -20.60 -17.92
C ASP A 38 -2.75 -19.37 -17.53
N GLY A 39 -2.35 -19.27 -16.27
CA GLY A 39 -1.54 -18.14 -15.79
C GLY A 39 -2.26 -16.79 -15.80
N THR A 40 -3.59 -16.79 -15.89
CA THR A 40 -4.42 -15.58 -15.86
C THR A 40 -5.40 -15.61 -14.71
N TYR A 41 -5.48 -14.52 -13.96
CA TYR A 41 -6.48 -14.34 -12.91
C TYR A 41 -7.61 -13.43 -13.41
N LYS A 42 -8.84 -13.87 -13.27
CA LYS A 42 -10.01 -13.09 -13.67
C LYS A 42 -10.98 -12.99 -12.50
N ALA A 43 -11.31 -11.78 -12.12
CA ALA A 43 -12.31 -11.48 -11.12
C ALA A 43 -13.10 -10.22 -11.49
N LEU A 44 -14.34 -10.16 -11.05
CA LEU A 44 -15.17 -8.96 -11.16
C LEU A 44 -15.18 -8.28 -9.79
N ILE A 45 -14.68 -7.06 -9.76
CA ILE A 45 -14.61 -6.23 -8.56
C ILE A 45 -15.35 -4.91 -8.78
N ARG A 46 -15.80 -4.31 -7.68
CA ARG A 46 -16.36 -2.96 -7.67
C ARG A 46 -15.53 -2.09 -6.73
N PHE A 47 -15.06 -0.96 -7.21
CA PHE A 47 -14.45 0.06 -6.36
C PHE A 47 -15.53 0.71 -5.50
N VAL A 48 -15.26 0.80 -4.20
CA VAL A 48 -16.16 1.41 -3.23
C VAL A 48 -15.72 2.85 -2.99
N PRO A 49 -16.54 3.85 -3.37
CA PRO A 49 -16.19 5.24 -3.14
C PRO A 49 -16.21 5.58 -1.64
N ASN A 50 -15.34 6.50 -1.25
CA ASN A 50 -15.37 7.05 0.10
C ASN A 50 -16.67 7.89 0.26
N PRO A 51 -17.56 7.53 1.20
CA PRO A 51 -18.83 8.22 1.36
C PRO A 51 -18.68 9.68 1.81
N GLU A 52 -17.63 9.98 2.56
CA GLU A 52 -17.37 11.35 3.02
C GLU A 52 -16.73 12.21 1.94
N ASN A 53 -15.88 11.64 1.12
CA ASN A 53 -15.22 12.34 0.03
C ASN A 53 -14.89 11.40 -1.13
N PRO A 54 -15.77 11.28 -2.13
CA PRO A 54 -15.57 10.38 -3.27
C PRO A 54 -14.26 10.62 -4.04
N ARG A 55 -13.73 11.85 -4.02
CA ARG A 55 -12.44 12.17 -4.65
C ARG A 55 -11.24 11.56 -3.93
N LYS A 56 -11.43 11.12 -2.67
CA LYS A 56 -10.41 10.44 -1.86
C LYS A 56 -10.64 8.93 -1.78
N SER A 57 -11.27 8.35 -2.76
CA SER A 57 -11.51 6.90 -2.82
C SER A 57 -10.26 6.09 -3.12
N LEU A 58 -9.28 6.71 -3.76
CA LEU A 58 -7.96 6.13 -3.98
C LEU A 58 -6.96 6.76 -3.02
N ILE A 59 -6.23 5.91 -2.31
CA ILE A 59 -5.16 6.34 -1.41
C ILE A 59 -3.83 6.11 -2.09
N GLN A 60 -3.04 7.16 -2.22
CA GLN A 60 -1.69 7.09 -2.76
C GLN A 60 -0.68 7.05 -1.62
N LYS A 61 0.31 6.18 -1.76
CA LYS A 61 1.40 6.00 -0.82
C LYS A 61 2.73 5.99 -1.54
N TYR A 62 3.72 6.67 -0.98
CA TYR A 62 5.10 6.59 -1.45
C TYR A 62 5.91 5.61 -0.61
N VAL A 63 6.70 4.80 -1.28
CA VAL A 63 7.52 3.78 -0.64
C VAL A 63 8.90 3.70 -1.28
N HIS A 64 9.86 3.20 -0.51
CA HIS A 64 11.19 2.84 -0.99
C HIS A 64 11.45 1.37 -0.76
N TRP A 65 12.14 0.73 -1.68
CA TRP A 65 12.65 -0.62 -1.51
C TRP A 65 14.09 -0.54 -1.03
N LEU A 66 14.35 -1.00 0.18
CA LEU A 66 15.69 -1.04 0.76
C LEU A 66 16.19 -2.47 0.78
N THR A 67 17.45 -2.64 0.42
CA THR A 67 18.12 -3.95 0.42
C THR A 67 19.29 -3.89 1.41
N ASN A 68 19.41 -4.91 2.27
CA ASN A 68 20.54 -5.06 3.15
C ASN A 68 21.76 -5.66 2.43
N SER A 69 22.88 -5.80 3.14
CA SER A 69 24.11 -6.39 2.60
C SER A 69 23.97 -7.86 2.17
N ASN A 70 23.00 -8.58 2.74
CA ASN A 70 22.73 -9.98 2.42
C ASN A 70 21.81 -10.15 1.20
N GLY A 71 21.31 -9.05 0.63
CA GLY A 71 20.40 -9.08 -0.50
C GLY A 71 18.92 -9.13 -0.11
N ASP A 72 18.59 -9.17 1.19
CA ASP A 72 17.20 -9.14 1.65
C ASP A 72 16.62 -7.76 1.45
N GLY A 73 15.43 -7.69 0.90
CA GLY A 73 14.75 -6.44 0.61
C GLY A 73 13.57 -6.19 1.54
N LYS A 74 13.34 -4.93 1.86
CA LYS A 74 12.20 -4.47 2.64
C LYS A 74 11.59 -3.22 2.02
N LEU A 75 10.27 -3.23 1.94
CA LEU A 75 9.51 -2.05 1.57
C LEU A 75 9.33 -1.14 2.78
N VAL A 76 9.69 0.13 2.63
CA VAL A 76 9.64 1.14 3.69
C VAL A 76 8.78 2.30 3.23
N ASP A 77 7.90 2.75 4.10
CA ASP A 77 7.05 3.91 3.82
C ASP A 77 7.87 5.19 3.79
N SER A 78 7.60 6.02 2.78
CA SER A 78 8.21 7.35 2.70
C SER A 78 7.39 8.38 3.48
N PRO A 79 8.02 9.18 4.35
CA PRO A 79 7.37 10.30 5.01
C PRO A 79 6.76 11.33 4.04
N GLN A 80 7.21 11.36 2.80
CA GLN A 80 6.64 12.21 1.76
C GLN A 80 5.17 11.91 1.47
N THR A 81 4.67 10.74 1.83
CA THR A 81 3.24 10.40 1.74
C THR A 81 2.37 11.38 2.53
N ILE A 82 2.88 11.86 3.66
CA ILE A 82 2.21 12.83 4.53
C ILE A 82 2.84 14.23 4.44
N GLY A 83 3.62 14.48 3.42
CA GLY A 83 4.24 15.78 3.17
C GLY A 83 5.48 16.08 4.04
N GLU A 84 6.02 15.08 4.71
CA GLU A 84 7.21 15.23 5.55
C GLU A 84 8.50 14.92 4.79
N HIS A 85 9.61 15.38 5.36
CA HIS A 85 10.94 15.16 4.84
C HIS A 85 11.32 13.68 4.87
N CYS A 86 11.90 13.18 3.77
CA CYS A 86 12.37 11.80 3.64
C CYS A 86 13.90 11.74 3.51
N PRO A 87 14.62 11.17 4.48
CA PRO A 87 16.07 11.03 4.41
C PRO A 87 16.54 10.17 3.23
N ILE A 88 15.77 9.17 2.85
CA ILE A 88 16.09 8.29 1.71
C ILE A 88 16.01 9.07 0.40
N ALA A 89 15.04 9.95 0.26
CA ALA A 89 14.93 10.81 -0.91
C ALA A 89 16.13 11.76 -1.03
N ASP A 90 16.67 12.27 0.06
CA ASP A 90 17.88 13.10 0.05
C ASP A 90 19.08 12.32 -0.47
N VAL A 91 19.29 11.11 0.01
CA VAL A 91 20.36 10.23 -0.47
C VAL A 91 20.17 9.92 -1.95
N PHE A 92 18.95 9.64 -2.38
CA PHE A 92 18.62 9.42 -3.78
C PHE A 92 19.05 10.59 -4.65
N TRP A 93 18.68 11.82 -4.29
CA TRP A 93 19.01 13.01 -5.06
C TRP A 93 20.50 13.35 -5.03
N LYS A 94 21.16 13.12 -3.91
CA LYS A 94 22.61 13.30 -3.78
C LYS A 94 23.37 12.36 -4.73
N LEU A 95 23.00 11.09 -4.76
CA LEU A 95 23.60 10.11 -5.67
C LEU A 95 23.23 10.38 -7.14
N ARG A 96 21.99 10.79 -7.39
CA ARG A 96 21.53 11.09 -8.76
C ARG A 96 22.25 12.25 -9.41
N LYS A 97 22.62 13.24 -8.62
CA LYS A 97 23.37 14.44 -9.08
C LYS A 97 24.88 14.27 -9.08
N SER A 98 25.39 13.14 -8.63
CA SER A 98 26.82 12.83 -8.63
C SER A 98 27.37 12.71 -10.04
N ASP A 99 28.63 13.12 -10.22
CA ASP A 99 29.36 12.94 -11.49
C ASP A 99 29.74 11.47 -11.71
N SER A 100 29.74 10.66 -10.68
CA SER A 100 30.02 9.23 -10.74
C SER A 100 28.88 8.44 -11.36
N ALA A 101 29.16 7.68 -12.42
CA ALA A 101 28.19 6.78 -13.04
C ALA A 101 27.73 5.66 -12.08
N VAL A 102 28.62 5.21 -11.20
CA VAL A 102 28.31 4.20 -10.18
C VAL A 102 27.29 4.72 -9.18
N ASP A 103 27.47 5.97 -8.71
CA ASP A 103 26.53 6.61 -7.79
C ASP A 103 25.15 6.78 -8.42
N ARG A 104 25.11 7.26 -9.66
CA ARG A 104 23.84 7.41 -10.39
C ARG A 104 23.11 6.08 -10.57
N LYS A 105 23.83 5.02 -10.86
CA LYS A 105 23.24 3.67 -10.95
C LYS A 105 22.75 3.18 -9.61
N SER A 106 23.50 3.44 -8.54
CA SER A 106 23.08 3.09 -7.17
C SER A 106 21.84 3.84 -6.73
N SER A 107 21.64 5.07 -7.20
CA SER A 107 20.46 5.86 -6.88
C SER A 107 19.16 5.19 -7.35
N GLU A 108 19.17 4.47 -8.45
CA GLU A 108 17.97 3.82 -8.99
C GLU A 108 17.32 2.84 -8.00
N LYS A 109 18.14 2.21 -7.14
CA LYS A 109 17.66 1.30 -6.08
C LYS A 109 16.88 2.03 -4.99
N LEU A 110 17.16 3.32 -4.81
CA LEU A 110 16.51 4.15 -3.79
C LEU A 110 15.35 4.97 -4.34
N LYS A 111 15.03 4.81 -5.62
CA LYS A 111 13.95 5.56 -6.26
C LYS A 111 12.62 5.32 -5.57
N ARG A 112 11.93 6.41 -5.28
CA ARG A 112 10.59 6.38 -4.73
C ARG A 112 9.61 5.68 -5.68
N ARG A 113 8.80 4.79 -5.14
CA ARG A 113 7.73 4.09 -5.84
C ARG A 113 6.38 4.57 -5.35
N GLN A 114 5.40 4.57 -6.23
CA GLN A 114 4.01 4.90 -5.90
C GLN A 114 3.19 3.62 -5.79
N GLN A 115 2.41 3.53 -4.74
CA GLN A 115 1.42 2.48 -4.53
C GLN A 115 0.06 3.11 -4.30
N TYR A 116 -0.96 2.45 -4.81
CA TYR A 116 -2.34 2.87 -4.67
C TYR A 116 -3.14 1.81 -3.95
N TYR A 117 -4.07 2.26 -3.14
CA TYR A 117 -4.97 1.41 -2.37
C TYR A 117 -6.39 1.89 -2.57
N SER A 118 -7.32 0.97 -2.68
CA SER A 118 -8.75 1.27 -2.70
C SER A 118 -9.52 0.16 -2.02
N LEU A 119 -10.62 0.52 -1.38
CA LEU A 119 -11.58 -0.46 -0.91
C LEU A 119 -12.35 -0.99 -2.12
N ILE A 120 -12.45 -2.30 -2.21
CA ILE A 120 -13.21 -3.00 -3.25
C ILE A 120 -14.21 -3.97 -2.65
N LYS A 121 -15.29 -4.24 -3.38
CA LYS A 121 -16.16 -5.38 -3.15
C LYS A 121 -15.89 -6.42 -4.24
N ILE A 122 -15.65 -7.65 -3.84
CA ILE A 122 -15.48 -8.75 -4.78
C ILE A 122 -16.86 -9.24 -5.18
N ILE A 123 -17.22 -9.06 -6.45
CA ILE A 123 -18.51 -9.44 -6.98
C ILE A 123 -18.49 -10.89 -7.45
N LYS A 124 -17.46 -11.27 -8.19
CA LYS A 124 -17.29 -12.62 -8.69
C LYS A 124 -15.81 -12.99 -8.78
N ASP A 125 -15.46 -14.10 -8.19
CA ASP A 125 -14.12 -14.67 -8.20
C ASP A 125 -14.19 -16.18 -8.38
N PRO A 126 -14.12 -16.67 -9.65
CA PRO A 126 -14.23 -18.10 -9.92
C PRO A 126 -13.11 -18.95 -9.32
N GLN A 127 -11.93 -18.36 -9.08
CA GLN A 127 -10.81 -19.05 -8.46
C GLN A 127 -10.95 -19.17 -6.94
N ASN A 128 -11.57 -18.17 -6.32
CA ASN A 128 -11.80 -18.11 -4.87
C ASN A 128 -13.26 -17.72 -4.57
N PRO A 129 -14.23 -18.61 -4.83
CA PRO A 129 -15.66 -18.29 -4.66
C PRO A 129 -16.05 -17.84 -3.26
N GLU A 130 -15.29 -18.26 -2.25
CA GLU A 130 -15.49 -17.86 -0.84
C GLU A 130 -15.26 -16.37 -0.59
N MET A 131 -14.54 -15.70 -1.46
CA MET A 131 -14.29 -14.26 -1.36
C MET A 131 -15.42 -13.42 -1.96
N GLU A 132 -16.33 -14.04 -2.72
CA GLU A 132 -17.44 -13.31 -3.34
C GLU A 132 -18.34 -12.64 -2.29
N GLY A 133 -18.69 -11.39 -2.54
CA GLY A 133 -19.49 -10.57 -1.62
C GLY A 133 -18.71 -9.92 -0.48
N THR A 134 -17.44 -10.20 -0.31
CA THR A 134 -16.59 -9.61 0.73
C THR A 134 -15.99 -8.27 0.28
N TYR A 135 -15.66 -7.44 1.27
CA TYR A 135 -14.90 -6.20 1.08
C TYR A 135 -13.44 -6.44 1.37
N LYS A 136 -12.57 -6.00 0.48
CA LYS A 136 -11.12 -6.14 0.61
C LYS A 136 -10.42 -4.84 0.22
N VAL A 137 -9.20 -4.66 0.69
CA VAL A 137 -8.32 -3.58 0.22
C VAL A 137 -7.54 -4.10 -0.98
N PHE A 138 -7.65 -3.40 -2.09
CA PHE A 138 -6.91 -3.71 -3.31
C PHE A 138 -5.71 -2.77 -3.44
N LYS A 139 -4.54 -3.35 -3.54
CA LYS A 139 -3.27 -2.65 -3.75
C LYS A 139 -2.85 -2.80 -5.21
N PHE A 140 -2.55 -1.69 -5.85
CA PHE A 140 -2.18 -1.69 -7.28
C PHE A 140 -1.15 -0.61 -7.59
N GLY A 141 -0.52 -0.76 -8.76
CA GLY A 141 0.48 0.18 -9.25
C GLY A 141 -0.10 1.24 -10.20
N TYR A 142 0.78 2.11 -10.66
CA TYR A 142 0.42 3.22 -11.54
C TYR A 142 -0.30 2.80 -12.83
N LYS A 143 0.12 1.70 -13.46
CA LYS A 143 -0.51 1.22 -14.69
C LYS A 143 -1.99 0.85 -14.53
N ILE A 144 -2.36 0.33 -13.37
CA ILE A 144 -3.77 0.02 -13.08
C ILE A 144 -4.50 1.31 -12.73
N LYS A 145 -3.86 2.21 -11.99
CA LYS A 145 -4.42 3.53 -11.66
C LYS A 145 -4.82 4.30 -12.91
N GLU A 146 -3.99 4.34 -13.94
CA GLU A 146 -4.31 5.00 -15.22
C GLU A 146 -5.52 4.40 -15.94
N LYS A 147 -5.81 3.12 -15.72
CA LYS A 147 -6.98 2.47 -16.33
C LYS A 147 -8.28 2.68 -15.57
N ILE A 148 -8.18 3.12 -14.32
CA ILE A 148 -9.33 3.39 -13.44
C ILE A 148 -9.80 4.83 -13.59
N ASP A 149 -8.86 5.77 -13.82
CA ASP A 149 -9.18 7.17 -14.10
C ASP A 149 -9.80 7.31 -15.48
#